data_3f4db4fa8db91182494411e33f1a9f56
#
_entry.id   3f4db4fa8db91182494411e33f1a9f56
#
_cell.length_a   1.000
_cell.length_b   1.000
_cell.length_c   1.000
_cell.angle_alpha   90.00
_cell.angle_beta   90.00
_cell.angle_gamma   90.00
#
_symmetry.space_group_name_H-M   'P 1'
#
loop_
_entity.id
_entity.type
_entity.pdbx_description
1 polymer ?
#
loop_
_entity_poly.entity_id
_entity_poly.type
_entity_poly.pdbx_seq_one_letter_code
_entity_poly.pdbx_strand_id
1 'polypeptide(L)'
;IDEMTASPPRPASAATSPTGDTLPRIKLKVVPLRRALAAAKKAAAKPAAPPTPPPAPGVEYELVWESKGLTRRDLNIPDGKNTNSTGSISLDKGLLPPEVDHRHYFREEIFPNLSWGPSNTATVEEAYTKFQLVLKGISYGEFDLRIAHTKGTTSAAYKQNNAMTRLSWGPLRDYVGREDLLGRTLALYRDKADLKRFVLEID
;
A
#
# COMPACT_ATOMS: atom_id res chain seq x y z
N ILE A 1 29.50 50.02 49.24
CA ILE A 1 30.47 49.96 48.14
C ILE A 1 29.95 48.88 47.18
N ASP A 2 29.36 49.38 46.12
CA ASP A 2 28.82 48.60 45.02
C ASP A 2 29.91 47.92 44.17
N GLU A 3 29.73 46.73 43.81
CA GLU A 3 30.30 46.23 42.54
C GLU A 3 29.31 45.39 41.78
N MET A 4 28.72 46.02 40.78
CA MET A 4 27.97 45.44 39.71
C MET A 4 28.90 44.62 38.81
N THR A 5 28.78 43.31 38.78
CA THR A 5 29.42 42.50 37.76
C THR A 5 28.40 42.18 36.66
N ALA A 6 28.59 42.85 35.52
CA ALA A 6 27.80 42.65 34.32
C ALA A 6 28.10 41.28 33.67
N SER A 7 27.08 40.53 33.43
CA SER A 7 27.14 39.31 32.57
C SER A 7 27.44 39.66 31.12
N PRO A 8 28.29 38.90 30.41
CA PRO A 8 28.54 39.11 28.99
C PRO A 8 27.38 38.63 28.10
N PRO A 9 27.15 39.24 26.96
CA PRO A 9 26.09 38.89 26.06
C PRO A 9 26.34 37.54 25.40
N ARG A 10 25.29 36.74 25.36
CA ARG A 10 25.22 35.43 24.69
C ARG A 10 25.33 35.63 23.17
N PRO A 11 26.19 34.91 22.44
CA PRO A 11 26.22 34.98 21.01
C PRO A 11 24.96 34.35 20.41
N ALA A 12 24.34 35.05 19.49
CA ALA A 12 23.22 34.55 18.69
C ALA A 12 23.72 33.39 17.82
N SER A 13 23.27 32.21 18.10
CA SER A 13 23.45 31.05 17.24
C SER A 13 22.49 31.17 16.06
N ALA A 14 23.06 31.47 14.91
CA ALA A 14 22.32 31.36 13.65
C ALA A 14 21.99 29.90 13.39
N ALA A 15 20.74 29.55 13.58
CA ALA A 15 20.20 28.26 13.15
C ALA A 15 20.14 28.24 11.63
N THR A 16 21.14 27.62 11.01
CA THR A 16 21.09 27.24 9.61
C THR A 16 20.14 26.06 9.50
N SER A 17 18.94 26.28 9.01
CA SER A 17 18.02 25.21 8.63
C SER A 17 18.66 24.34 7.58
N PRO A 18 18.73 23.02 7.73
CA PRO A 18 19.13 22.16 6.64
C PRO A 18 18.06 22.22 5.57
N THR A 19 18.44 22.66 4.41
CA THR A 19 17.68 22.63 3.17
C THR A 19 17.19 21.21 2.95
N GLY A 20 15.87 21.01 2.98
CA GLY A 20 15.27 19.71 2.79
C GLY A 20 15.70 19.11 1.47
N ASP A 21 16.33 17.99 1.56
CA ASP A 21 16.70 17.14 0.43
C ASP A 21 15.41 16.66 -0.21
N THR A 22 15.00 17.38 -1.26
CA THR A 22 13.82 17.03 -2.04
C THR A 22 14.24 15.85 -2.92
N LEU A 23 13.98 14.63 -2.45
CA LEU A 23 14.13 13.43 -3.26
C LEU A 23 13.48 13.65 -4.64
N PRO A 24 14.14 13.29 -5.74
CA PRO A 24 13.62 13.51 -7.07
C PRO A 24 12.31 12.72 -7.22
N ARG A 25 11.21 13.44 -7.36
CA ARG A 25 9.90 12.88 -7.68
C ARG A 25 9.95 12.36 -9.11
N ILE A 26 10.19 11.06 -9.26
CA ILE A 26 10.13 10.43 -10.57
C ILE A 26 8.64 10.34 -10.93
N LYS A 27 8.20 11.16 -11.86
CA LYS A 27 6.88 11.02 -12.48
C LYS A 27 6.90 9.73 -13.29
N LEU A 28 6.52 8.62 -12.70
CA LEU A 28 6.15 7.45 -13.49
C LEU A 28 4.90 7.84 -14.30
N LYS A 29 4.94 7.60 -15.60
CA LYS A 29 3.75 7.63 -16.44
C LYS A 29 2.89 6.39 -16.11
N VAL A 30 2.33 6.36 -14.89
CA VAL A 30 1.39 5.30 -14.45
C VAL A 30 -0.03 5.59 -14.95
N VAL A 31 -0.22 6.77 -15.57
CA VAL A 31 -1.49 7.24 -16.15
C VAL A 31 -2.23 6.23 -17.03
N PRO A 32 -1.60 5.17 -17.54
CA PRO A 32 -2.37 4.22 -18.34
C PRO A 32 -2.85 2.97 -17.63
N LEU A 33 -2.45 2.66 -16.38
CA LEU A 33 -2.83 1.37 -15.82
C LEU A 33 -4.36 1.19 -15.72
N ARG A 34 -5.07 2.13 -15.12
CA ARG A 34 -6.54 2.09 -15.09
C ARG A 34 -7.16 2.28 -16.49
N ARG A 35 -6.60 3.17 -17.32
CA ARG A 35 -7.05 3.34 -18.71
C ARG A 35 -6.73 2.14 -19.59
N ALA A 36 -5.60 1.50 -19.42
CA ALA A 36 -5.25 0.29 -20.16
C ALA A 36 -6.13 -0.90 -19.77
N LEU A 37 -6.45 -1.08 -18.46
CA LEU A 37 -7.41 -2.11 -18.04
C LEU A 37 -8.84 -1.83 -18.49
N ALA A 38 -9.30 -0.59 -18.42
CA ALA A 38 -10.61 -0.20 -18.94
C ALA A 38 -10.70 -0.34 -20.47
N ALA A 39 -9.61 -0.04 -21.17
CA ALA A 39 -9.51 -0.24 -22.61
C ALA A 39 -9.44 -1.73 -22.98
N ALA A 40 -8.74 -2.56 -22.20
CA ALA A 40 -8.68 -4.01 -22.39
C ALA A 40 -10.06 -4.68 -22.16
N LYS A 41 -10.80 -4.28 -21.11
CA LYS A 41 -12.19 -4.74 -20.90
C LYS A 41 -13.14 -4.29 -22.01
N LYS A 42 -12.91 -3.12 -22.61
CA LYS A 42 -13.74 -2.62 -23.72
C LYS A 42 -13.32 -3.19 -25.07
N ALA A 43 -12.04 -3.58 -25.25
CA ALA A 43 -11.53 -4.22 -26.45
C ALA A 43 -11.95 -5.70 -26.57
N ALA A 44 -12.22 -6.39 -25.46
CA ALA A 44 -12.77 -7.74 -25.45
C ALA A 44 -14.21 -7.83 -26.02
N ALA A 45 -14.86 -6.69 -26.24
CA ALA A 45 -16.24 -6.58 -26.75
C ALA A 45 -16.34 -6.11 -28.21
N LYS A 46 -15.23 -5.99 -29.00
CA LYS A 46 -15.27 -5.51 -30.40
C LYS A 46 -14.33 -6.31 -31.30
N PRO A 47 -14.80 -6.74 -32.51
CA PRO A 47 -13.96 -7.53 -33.43
C PRO A 47 -12.81 -6.70 -34.00
N ALA A 48 -11.68 -7.36 -34.12
CA ALA A 48 -10.37 -7.02 -34.63
C ALA A 48 -10.20 -5.79 -35.55
N ALA A 49 -9.33 -4.87 -35.07
CA ALA A 49 -8.56 -3.99 -35.94
C ALA A 49 -7.13 -4.55 -36.08
N PRO A 50 -6.37 -4.23 -37.16
CA PRO A 50 -5.09 -4.85 -37.50
C PRO A 50 -4.02 -4.61 -36.44
N PRO A 51 -3.00 -5.50 -36.34
CA PRO A 51 -2.05 -5.48 -35.24
C PRO A 51 -1.19 -4.22 -35.29
N THR A 52 -1.30 -3.42 -34.25
CA THR A 52 -0.34 -2.38 -33.91
C THR A 52 0.94 -3.06 -33.38
N PRO A 53 2.14 -2.63 -33.73
CA PRO A 53 3.37 -3.23 -33.23
C PRO A 53 3.39 -3.25 -31.70
N PRO A 54 3.91 -4.34 -31.10
CA PRO A 54 3.91 -4.48 -29.65
C PRO A 54 4.67 -3.31 -29.02
N PRO A 55 4.14 -2.71 -27.95
CA PRO A 55 4.92 -1.74 -27.17
C PRO A 55 6.19 -2.42 -26.67
N ALA A 56 7.28 -1.66 -26.58
CA ALA A 56 8.54 -2.10 -25.99
C ALA A 56 8.30 -2.79 -24.64
N PRO A 57 9.08 -3.81 -24.24
CA PRO A 57 8.81 -4.64 -23.09
C PRO A 57 8.76 -3.78 -21.82
N GLY A 58 7.58 -3.33 -21.47
CA GLY A 58 7.26 -2.70 -20.21
C GLY A 58 6.80 -3.76 -19.23
N VAL A 59 7.12 -3.59 -17.98
CA VAL A 59 6.62 -4.44 -16.90
C VAL A 59 5.09 -4.44 -16.96
N GLU A 60 4.50 -5.62 -17.17
CA GLU A 60 3.05 -5.80 -17.17
C GLU A 60 2.56 -6.12 -15.77
N TYR A 61 1.62 -5.32 -15.28
CA TYR A 61 0.94 -5.54 -14.01
C TYR A 61 -0.49 -5.99 -14.22
N GLU A 62 -0.95 -6.91 -13.39
CA GLU A 62 -2.36 -7.30 -13.30
C GLU A 62 -2.98 -6.73 -12.02
N LEU A 63 -4.18 -6.19 -12.12
CA LEU A 63 -4.97 -5.80 -10.96
C LEU A 63 -5.50 -7.07 -10.29
N VAL A 64 -5.05 -7.33 -9.06
CA VAL A 64 -5.45 -8.52 -8.30
C VAL A 64 -6.47 -8.21 -7.22
N TRP A 65 -6.54 -6.97 -6.77
CA TRP A 65 -7.53 -6.54 -5.77
C TRP A 65 -7.70 -5.03 -5.77
N GLU A 66 -8.90 -4.59 -5.41
CA GLU A 66 -9.22 -3.19 -5.17
C GLU A 66 -10.08 -3.07 -3.91
N SER A 67 -9.73 -2.12 -3.02
CA SER A 67 -10.48 -1.82 -1.82
C SER A 67 -11.77 -1.07 -2.13
N LYS A 68 -12.67 -1.02 -1.17
CA LYS A 68 -13.68 0.03 -1.07
C LYS A 68 -13.01 1.36 -0.72
N GLY A 69 -13.81 2.42 -0.57
CA GLY A 69 -13.28 3.71 -0.12
C GLY A 69 -12.53 3.59 1.21
N LEU A 70 -11.29 4.06 1.23
CA LEU A 70 -10.39 3.98 2.38
C LEU A 70 -10.93 4.83 3.55
N THR A 71 -10.89 4.24 4.74
CA THR A 71 -11.31 4.88 5.99
C THR A 71 -10.10 5.42 6.77
N ARG A 72 -10.33 6.23 7.81
CA ARG A 72 -9.27 6.68 8.72
C ARG A 72 -8.49 5.51 9.32
N ARG A 73 -9.18 4.42 9.65
CA ARG A 73 -8.56 3.21 10.18
C ARG A 73 -7.62 2.56 9.17
N ASP A 74 -8.03 2.44 7.91
CA ASP A 74 -7.24 1.84 6.84
C ASP A 74 -5.97 2.64 6.57
N LEU A 75 -6.07 3.96 6.61
CA LEU A 75 -4.97 4.90 6.40
C LEU A 75 -4.15 5.16 7.67
N ASN A 76 -4.49 4.53 8.80
CA ASN A 76 -3.80 4.75 10.08
C ASN A 76 -3.82 6.21 10.56
N ILE A 77 -4.86 6.97 10.18
CA ILE A 77 -5.05 8.35 10.61
C ILE A 77 -5.68 8.35 12.01
N PRO A 78 -5.07 8.99 13.02
CA PRO A 78 -5.65 9.08 14.35
C PRO A 78 -7.02 9.79 14.32
N ASP A 79 -7.99 9.23 15.03
CA ASP A 79 -9.32 9.82 15.20
C ASP A 79 -9.63 9.96 16.70
N GLY A 80 -9.02 10.96 17.31
CA GLY A 80 -9.18 11.23 18.73
C GLY A 80 -8.66 10.12 19.65
N LYS A 81 -9.24 10.02 20.86
CA LYS A 81 -8.75 9.13 21.93
C LYS A 81 -9.04 7.63 21.70
N ASN A 82 -9.89 7.28 20.76
CA ASN A 82 -10.45 5.92 20.62
C ASN A 82 -9.98 5.17 19.36
N THR A 83 -9.10 5.75 18.57
CA THR A 83 -8.62 5.08 17.35
C THR A 83 -7.36 4.34 17.62
N ASN A 84 -7.44 3.04 17.89
CA ASN A 84 -6.30 2.14 17.83
C ASN A 84 -5.90 1.97 16.35
N SER A 85 -5.02 2.82 15.87
CA SER A 85 -4.44 2.63 14.56
C SER A 85 -3.57 1.37 14.58
N THR A 86 -4.00 0.37 13.80
CA THR A 86 -3.32 -0.94 13.77
C THR A 86 -2.02 -0.92 12.97
N GLY A 87 -1.74 0.17 12.25
CA GLY A 87 -0.59 0.29 11.36
C GLY A 87 -0.67 -0.66 10.16
N SER A 88 -1.87 -1.13 9.83
CA SER A 88 -2.09 -2.09 8.75
C SER A 88 -3.47 -1.91 8.13
N ILE A 89 -3.60 -2.31 6.87
CA ILE A 89 -4.89 -2.45 6.19
C ILE A 89 -5.29 -3.93 6.14
N SER A 90 -6.57 -4.19 6.32
CA SER A 90 -7.15 -5.52 6.11
C SER A 90 -7.40 -5.73 4.62
N LEU A 91 -6.90 -6.84 4.08
CA LEU A 91 -7.21 -7.25 2.73
C LEU A 91 -8.52 -8.05 2.78
N ASP A 92 -9.61 -7.31 2.71
CA ASP A 92 -10.96 -7.86 2.79
C ASP A 92 -11.55 -8.15 1.40
N LYS A 93 -12.85 -8.39 1.34
CA LYS A 93 -13.57 -8.65 0.09
C LYS A 93 -13.36 -7.53 -0.95
N GLY A 94 -13.27 -6.26 -0.53
CA GLY A 94 -13.14 -5.12 -1.43
C GLY A 94 -14.17 -5.17 -2.56
N LEU A 95 -13.66 -5.10 -3.79
CA LEU A 95 -14.43 -5.21 -5.04
C LEU A 95 -14.27 -6.59 -5.73
N LEU A 96 -13.77 -7.61 -5.02
CA LEU A 96 -13.67 -8.96 -5.57
C LEU A 96 -15.06 -9.53 -5.94
N PRO A 97 -15.13 -10.38 -6.97
CA PRO A 97 -16.34 -11.07 -7.36
C PRO A 97 -16.98 -11.83 -6.19
N PRO A 98 -18.32 -11.98 -6.15
CA PRO A 98 -19.02 -12.64 -5.05
C PRO A 98 -18.53 -14.05 -4.74
N GLU A 99 -18.12 -14.79 -5.74
CA GLU A 99 -17.63 -16.18 -5.66
C GLU A 99 -16.25 -16.32 -5.02
N VAL A 100 -15.44 -15.24 -4.98
CA VAL A 100 -14.09 -15.28 -4.41
C VAL A 100 -14.15 -15.20 -2.89
N ASP A 101 -13.61 -16.19 -2.21
CA ASP A 101 -13.45 -16.17 -0.75
C ASP A 101 -12.16 -15.44 -0.37
N HIS A 102 -12.29 -14.16 0.00
CA HIS A 102 -11.16 -13.30 0.37
C HIS A 102 -10.36 -13.80 1.58
N ARG A 103 -10.92 -14.71 2.41
CA ARG A 103 -10.21 -15.29 3.56
C ARG A 103 -9.05 -16.18 3.14
N HIS A 104 -9.15 -16.79 1.94
CA HIS A 104 -8.13 -17.68 1.35
C HIS A 104 -7.41 -17.03 0.17
N TYR A 105 -8.12 -16.26 -0.62
CA TYR A 105 -7.68 -15.68 -1.90
C TYR A 105 -6.28 -15.05 -1.83
N PHE A 106 -6.05 -14.18 -0.85
CA PHE A 106 -4.75 -13.49 -0.77
C PHE A 106 -3.61 -14.45 -0.47
N ARG A 107 -3.82 -15.40 0.44
CA ARG A 107 -2.78 -16.35 0.83
C ARG A 107 -2.48 -17.37 -0.25
N GLU A 108 -3.49 -17.86 -0.92
CA GLU A 108 -3.41 -19.01 -1.82
C GLU A 108 -3.22 -18.60 -3.28
N GLU A 109 -3.75 -17.46 -3.71
CA GLU A 109 -3.72 -17.04 -5.12
C GLU A 109 -2.80 -15.84 -5.38
N ILE A 110 -2.75 -14.88 -4.44
CA ILE A 110 -1.97 -13.65 -4.65
C ILE A 110 -0.55 -13.79 -4.12
N PHE A 111 -0.38 -14.34 -2.93
CA PHE A 111 0.90 -14.47 -2.24
C PHE A 111 1.42 -15.90 -2.06
N PRO A 112 1.10 -16.91 -2.93
CA PRO A 112 1.55 -18.29 -2.73
C PRO A 112 3.07 -18.42 -2.82
N ASN A 113 3.71 -17.57 -3.62
CA ASN A 113 5.14 -17.65 -3.92
C ASN A 113 6.04 -16.95 -2.90
N LEU A 114 5.45 -16.33 -1.86
CA LEU A 114 6.23 -15.70 -0.81
C LEU A 114 6.78 -16.72 0.19
N SER A 115 7.88 -16.37 0.83
CA SER A 115 8.47 -17.17 1.92
C SER A 115 7.72 -16.85 3.21
N TRP A 116 6.78 -17.73 3.57
CA TRP A 116 6.00 -17.60 4.80
C TRP A 116 6.72 -18.24 5.97
N GLY A 117 6.75 -17.54 7.09
CA GLY A 117 7.32 -18.01 8.35
C GLY A 117 6.34 -17.80 9.52
N PRO A 118 6.66 -18.39 10.69
CA PRO A 118 5.87 -18.18 11.90
C PRO A 118 5.98 -16.72 12.36
N SER A 119 4.89 -16.18 12.88
CA SER A 119 4.91 -14.91 13.59
C SER A 119 4.98 -15.14 15.11
N ASN A 120 5.04 -14.04 15.89
CA ASN A 120 4.97 -14.11 17.35
C ASN A 120 3.65 -14.69 17.88
N THR A 121 2.64 -14.81 17.03
CA THR A 121 1.34 -15.42 17.35
C THR A 121 1.24 -16.77 16.64
N ALA A 122 1.06 -17.85 17.37
CA ALA A 122 1.07 -19.22 16.85
C ALA A 122 0.08 -19.47 15.69
N THR A 123 -1.03 -18.74 15.69
CA THR A 123 -2.07 -18.83 14.65
C THR A 123 -1.84 -17.91 13.45
N VAL A 124 -0.75 -17.16 13.44
CA VAL A 124 -0.43 -16.19 12.39
C VAL A 124 0.87 -16.60 11.71
N GLU A 125 0.92 -16.53 10.41
CA GLU A 125 2.13 -16.58 9.61
C GLU A 125 2.39 -15.24 8.94
N GLU A 126 3.64 -14.97 8.61
CA GLU A 126 4.02 -13.71 8.00
C GLU A 126 5.01 -13.90 6.85
N ALA A 127 4.96 -13.00 5.91
CA ALA A 127 5.88 -12.91 4.80
C ALA A 127 6.26 -11.46 4.54
N TYR A 128 7.37 -11.25 3.88
CA TYR A 128 7.86 -9.93 3.47
C TYR A 128 8.11 -9.92 1.98
N THR A 129 7.74 -8.82 1.33
CA THR A 129 8.05 -8.63 -0.09
C THR A 129 8.02 -7.14 -0.45
N LYS A 130 8.49 -6.84 -1.67
CA LYS A 130 8.59 -5.48 -2.19
C LYS A 130 7.28 -4.98 -2.78
N PHE A 131 6.90 -3.80 -2.34
CA PHE A 131 5.76 -3.05 -2.87
C PHE A 131 6.23 -1.69 -3.35
N GLN A 132 5.92 -1.36 -4.58
CA GLN A 132 6.03 0.00 -5.08
C GLN A 132 4.80 0.79 -4.65
N LEU A 133 5.00 1.96 -4.04
CA LEU A 133 3.90 2.85 -3.66
C LEU A 133 3.67 3.90 -4.74
N VAL A 134 2.43 4.03 -5.17
CA VAL A 134 1.94 5.08 -6.08
C VAL A 134 0.77 5.80 -5.41
N LEU A 135 0.89 7.11 -5.20
CA LEU A 135 -0.18 7.95 -4.69
C LEU A 135 -0.54 9.00 -5.72
N LYS A 136 -1.79 9.05 -6.14
CA LYS A 136 -2.28 10.02 -7.14
C LYS A 136 -1.40 10.08 -8.39
N GLY A 137 -0.98 8.92 -8.89
CA GLY A 137 -0.13 8.79 -10.07
C GLY A 137 1.36 9.13 -9.85
N ILE A 138 1.81 9.42 -8.63
CA ILE A 138 3.20 9.69 -8.30
C ILE A 138 3.80 8.48 -7.58
N SER A 139 4.91 7.95 -8.10
CA SER A 139 5.65 6.87 -7.43
C SER A 139 6.54 7.42 -6.31
N TYR A 140 6.50 6.74 -5.19
CA TYR A 140 7.32 7.03 -3.99
C TYR A 140 8.44 6.01 -3.76
N GLY A 141 8.60 5.04 -4.68
CA GLY A 141 9.64 4.01 -4.60
C GLY A 141 9.13 2.66 -4.09
N GLU A 142 10.06 1.76 -3.84
CA GLU A 142 9.81 0.40 -3.36
C GLU A 142 10.11 0.28 -1.87
N PHE A 143 9.27 -0.47 -1.16
CA PHE A 143 9.35 -0.70 0.27
C PHE A 143 9.13 -2.16 0.60
N ASP A 144 9.90 -2.70 1.52
CA ASP A 144 9.65 -4.03 2.06
C ASP A 144 8.53 -3.95 3.09
N LEU A 145 7.41 -4.61 2.79
CA LEU A 145 6.25 -4.62 3.67
C LEU A 145 5.96 -6.03 4.19
N ARG A 146 5.49 -6.07 5.42
CA ARG A 146 5.03 -7.28 6.09
C ARG A 146 3.59 -7.58 5.72
N ILE A 147 3.34 -8.81 5.31
CA ILE A 147 2.02 -9.40 5.15
C ILE A 147 1.83 -10.40 6.28
N ALA A 148 0.70 -10.37 6.96
CA ALA A 148 0.33 -11.31 8.00
C ALA A 148 -0.94 -12.04 7.61
N HIS A 149 -0.96 -13.36 7.76
CA HIS A 149 -2.13 -14.18 7.50
C HIS A 149 -2.49 -15.01 8.73
N THR A 150 -3.74 -14.91 9.17
CA THR A 150 -4.27 -15.71 10.27
C THR A 150 -4.72 -17.06 9.76
N LYS A 151 -4.05 -18.10 10.22
CA LYS A 151 -4.41 -19.49 9.94
C LYS A 151 -5.58 -19.93 10.79
N GLY A 152 -6.36 -20.86 10.29
CA GLY A 152 -7.41 -21.49 11.07
C GLY A 152 -8.81 -20.98 10.77
N THR A 153 -9.66 -21.94 10.51
CA THR A 153 -11.05 -21.75 10.04
C THR A 153 -12.06 -21.80 11.18
N THR A 154 -11.62 -22.01 12.43
CA THR A 154 -12.49 -22.20 13.60
C THR A 154 -12.69 -20.95 14.44
N SER A 155 -11.89 -19.88 14.19
CA SER A 155 -11.96 -18.64 14.94
C SER A 155 -13.28 -17.90 14.72
N ALA A 156 -13.70 -17.11 15.71
CA ALA A 156 -14.87 -16.25 15.57
C ALA A 156 -14.73 -15.27 14.41
N ALA A 157 -13.53 -14.71 14.21
CA ALA A 157 -13.23 -13.81 13.11
C ALA A 157 -13.44 -14.49 11.74
N TYR A 158 -13.00 -15.73 11.58
CA TYR A 158 -13.23 -16.49 10.34
C TYR A 158 -14.72 -16.74 10.10
N LYS A 159 -15.45 -17.17 11.14
CA LYS A 159 -16.90 -17.43 11.06
C LYS A 159 -17.70 -16.16 10.73
N GLN A 160 -17.22 -15.00 11.16
CA GLN A 160 -17.79 -13.69 10.86
C GLN A 160 -17.37 -13.14 9.48
N ASN A 161 -16.70 -13.94 8.67
CA ASN A 161 -16.21 -13.53 7.34
C ASN A 161 -15.27 -12.32 7.37
N ASN A 162 -14.46 -12.18 8.45
CA ASN A 162 -13.47 -11.13 8.55
C ASN A 162 -12.24 -11.44 7.67
N ALA A 163 -11.51 -10.40 7.26
CA ALA A 163 -10.26 -10.55 6.53
C ALA A 163 -9.23 -11.33 7.36
N MET A 164 -8.66 -12.38 6.78
CA MET A 164 -7.59 -13.18 7.39
C MET A 164 -6.20 -12.66 7.04
N THR A 165 -6.07 -11.86 5.99
CA THR A 165 -4.80 -11.30 5.54
C THR A 165 -4.76 -9.80 5.80
N ARG A 166 -3.60 -9.32 6.27
CA ARG A 166 -3.35 -7.90 6.53
C ARG A 166 -2.01 -7.49 5.94
N LEU A 167 -1.96 -6.29 5.38
CA LEU A 167 -0.75 -5.64 4.92
C LEU A 167 -0.37 -4.54 5.93
N SER A 168 0.82 -4.64 6.50
CA SER A 168 1.34 -3.63 7.43
C SER A 168 1.92 -2.45 6.67
N TRP A 169 1.53 -1.23 7.06
CA TRP A 169 2.05 -0.02 6.42
C TRP A 169 3.55 0.20 6.67
N GLY A 170 4.06 -0.22 7.86
CA GLY A 170 5.48 -0.11 8.18
C GLY A 170 6.06 1.25 7.82
N PRO A 171 7.06 1.29 6.89
CA PRO A 171 7.68 2.53 6.44
C PRO A 171 6.75 3.42 5.60
N LEU A 172 5.61 2.90 5.11
CA LEU A 172 4.64 3.68 4.33
C LEU A 172 3.71 4.54 5.19
N ARG A 173 3.73 4.40 6.50
CA ARG A 173 2.80 5.05 7.42
C ARG A 173 2.70 6.56 7.21
N ASP A 174 3.83 7.24 7.03
CA ASP A 174 3.88 8.68 6.86
C ASP A 174 3.38 9.15 5.47
N TYR A 175 3.41 8.24 4.50
CA TYR A 175 2.90 8.52 3.15
C TYR A 175 1.39 8.33 3.05
N VAL A 176 0.85 7.30 3.72
CA VAL A 176 -0.57 6.93 3.62
C VAL A 176 -1.44 7.59 4.69
N GLY A 177 -0.85 8.02 5.82
CA GLY A 177 -1.56 8.64 6.94
C GLY A 177 -2.07 10.06 6.64
N ARG A 178 -2.75 10.26 5.52
CA ARG A 178 -3.15 11.58 4.99
C ARG A 178 -4.65 11.66 4.76
N GLU A 179 -5.26 12.75 5.19
CA GLU A 179 -6.72 12.96 5.05
C GLU A 179 -7.18 13.11 3.60
N ASP A 180 -6.31 13.59 2.70
CA ASP A 180 -6.61 13.72 1.28
C ASP A 180 -6.69 12.38 0.52
N LEU A 181 -6.41 11.28 1.20
CA LEU A 181 -6.60 9.91 0.71
C LEU A 181 -7.89 9.25 1.21
N LEU A 182 -8.64 9.90 2.10
CA LEU A 182 -9.91 9.38 2.59
C LEU A 182 -10.92 9.21 1.45
N GLY A 183 -11.64 8.09 1.48
CA GLY A 183 -12.64 7.74 0.48
C GLY A 183 -12.08 7.32 -0.89
N ARG A 184 -10.76 7.42 -1.09
CA ARG A 184 -10.11 6.90 -2.31
C ARG A 184 -10.01 5.38 -2.28
N THR A 185 -9.72 4.77 -3.40
CA THR A 185 -9.53 3.32 -3.49
C THR A 185 -8.04 2.97 -3.49
N LEU A 186 -7.71 1.86 -2.84
CA LEU A 186 -6.41 1.21 -2.94
C LEU A 186 -6.49 0.06 -3.93
N ALA A 187 -5.71 0.13 -4.98
CA ALA A 187 -5.54 -0.96 -5.94
C ALA A 187 -4.22 -1.70 -5.66
N LEU A 188 -4.29 -3.02 -5.63
CA LEU A 188 -3.14 -3.92 -5.54
C LEU A 188 -2.91 -4.56 -6.90
N TYR A 189 -1.73 -4.33 -7.43
CA TYR A 189 -1.29 -4.97 -8.67
C TYR A 189 -0.15 -5.95 -8.40
N ARG A 190 -0.08 -7.00 -9.19
CA ARG A 190 1.01 -7.98 -9.20
C ARG A 190 1.75 -7.90 -10.54
N ASP A 191 3.07 -7.94 -10.50
CA ASP A 191 3.91 -8.07 -11.68
C ASP A 191 3.70 -9.47 -12.30
N LYS A 192 3.42 -9.52 -13.60
CA LYS A 192 3.21 -10.80 -14.30
C LYS A 192 4.50 -11.58 -14.52
N ALA A 193 5.63 -10.88 -14.59
CA ALA A 193 6.95 -11.50 -14.79
C ALA A 193 7.60 -11.90 -13.44
N ASP A 194 7.35 -11.13 -12.37
CA ASP A 194 7.84 -11.44 -11.03
C ASP A 194 6.67 -11.44 -10.02
N LEU A 195 6.15 -12.63 -9.77
CA LEU A 195 5.00 -12.85 -8.87
C LEU A 195 5.26 -12.50 -7.39
N LYS A 196 6.46 -12.05 -7.05
CA LYS A 196 6.82 -11.54 -5.72
C LYS A 196 6.89 -10.02 -5.65
N ARG A 197 6.59 -9.34 -6.75
CA ARG A 197 6.66 -7.89 -6.87
C ARG A 197 5.28 -7.29 -7.07
N PHE A 198 4.98 -6.25 -6.33
CA PHE A 198 3.64 -5.68 -6.26
C PHE A 198 3.66 -4.15 -6.36
N VAL A 199 2.53 -3.57 -6.75
CA VAL A 199 2.28 -2.13 -6.70
C VAL A 199 1.05 -1.88 -5.85
N LEU A 200 1.15 -0.91 -4.95
CA LEU A 200 0.05 -0.31 -4.21
C LEU A 200 -0.24 1.06 -4.81
N GLU A 201 -1.41 1.25 -5.37
CA GLU A 201 -1.83 2.53 -5.93
C GLU A 201 -3.05 3.05 -5.17
N ILE A 202 -2.97 4.29 -4.67
CA ILE A 202 -4.11 5.01 -4.09
C ILE A 202 -4.43 6.20 -4.98
N ASP A 203 -5.63 6.17 -5.59
CA ASP A 203 -6.10 7.21 -6.51
C ASP A 203 -7.57 7.59 -6.25
#